data_39edc8452a50ee4b9e70a31c64d102da
#
_entry.id   39edc8452a50ee4b9e70a31c64d102da
#
_cell.length_a   1.000
_cell.length_b   1.000
_cell.length_c   1.000
_cell.angle_alpha   90.00
_cell.angle_beta   90.00
_cell.angle_gamma   90.00
#
_symmetry.space_group_name_H-M   'P 1'
#
loop_
_entity.id
_entity.type
_entity.pdbx_description
1 polymer ?
#
loop_
_entity_poly.entity_id
_entity_poly.type
_entity_poly.pdbx_seq_one_letter_code
_entity_poly.pdbx_strand_id
1 'polypeptide(L)'
;MKESQSLTNNLLMEVEVLSNRLRNIRQSYKTTGNKALKGRLISENKNIFKRVNEIYKIAVLLNKNNEEINFSNLLFEITKRILNENKFESNLFFL
;
A
#
# COMPACT_ATOMS: atom_id res chain seq x y z
N MET A 1 17.48 -1.06 -16.95
CA MET A 1 17.69 0.29 -17.49
C MET A 1 17.41 1.34 -16.42
N LYS A 2 18.05 2.49 -16.55
CA LYS A 2 17.99 3.52 -15.51
C LYS A 2 16.59 4.04 -15.23
N GLU A 3 15.77 4.17 -16.27
CA GLU A 3 14.40 4.70 -16.12
C GLU A 3 13.49 3.76 -15.34
N SER A 4 13.52 2.46 -15.66
CA SER A 4 12.72 1.46 -14.95
C SER A 4 13.17 1.33 -13.50
N GLN A 5 14.47 1.38 -13.27
CA GLN A 5 15.04 1.29 -11.94
C GLN A 5 14.66 2.51 -11.09
N SER A 6 14.69 3.70 -11.70
CA SER A 6 14.29 4.93 -11.02
C SER A 6 12.81 4.90 -10.65
N LEU A 7 11.96 4.44 -11.57
CA LEU A 7 10.53 4.29 -11.31
C LEU A 7 10.28 3.31 -10.17
N THR A 8 10.93 2.15 -10.20
CA THR A 8 10.77 1.12 -9.17
C THR A 8 11.20 1.65 -7.80
N ASN A 9 12.33 2.35 -7.74
CA ASN A 9 12.80 2.95 -6.49
C ASN A 9 11.82 3.98 -5.94
N ASN A 10 11.28 4.84 -6.81
CA ASN A 10 10.29 5.84 -6.42
C ASN A 10 9.02 5.18 -5.89
N LEU A 11 8.57 4.11 -6.53
CA LEU A 11 7.40 3.37 -6.08
C LEU A 11 7.65 2.65 -4.76
N LEU A 12 8.85 2.12 -4.54
CA LEU A 12 9.21 1.50 -3.26
C LEU A 12 9.17 2.53 -2.12
N MET A 13 9.68 3.73 -2.37
CA MET A 13 9.63 4.82 -1.40
C MET A 13 8.18 5.23 -1.10
N GLU A 14 7.36 5.34 -2.14
CA GLU A 14 5.95 5.67 -1.96
C GLU A 14 5.24 4.60 -1.13
N VAL A 15 5.48 3.33 -1.44
CA VAL A 15 4.85 2.21 -0.70
C VAL A 15 5.27 2.22 0.76
N GLU A 16 6.53 2.55 1.05
CA GLU A 16 6.99 2.67 2.44
C GLU A 16 6.22 3.75 3.19
N VAL A 17 6.05 4.92 2.58
CA VAL A 17 5.28 6.01 3.17
C VAL A 17 3.82 5.58 3.39
N LEU A 18 3.21 4.95 2.39
CA LEU A 18 1.83 4.49 2.46
C LEU A 18 1.64 3.42 3.55
N SER A 19 2.61 2.51 3.68
CA SER A 19 2.58 1.46 4.70
C SER A 19 2.61 2.07 6.11
N ASN A 20 3.49 3.05 6.32
CA ASN A 20 3.56 3.76 7.59
C ASN A 20 2.27 4.50 7.88
N ARG A 21 1.68 5.12 6.86
CA ARG A 21 0.42 5.83 7.01
C ARG A 21 -0.72 4.88 7.38
N LEU A 22 -0.80 3.72 6.75
CA LEU A 22 -1.80 2.70 7.08
C LEU A 22 -1.68 2.26 8.54
N ARG A 23 -0.45 2.09 9.02
CA ARG A 23 -0.21 1.72 10.42
C ARG A 23 -0.70 2.80 11.36
N ASN A 24 -0.42 4.06 11.05
CA ASN A 24 -0.88 5.19 11.86
C ASN A 24 -2.40 5.30 11.86
N ILE A 25 -3.03 5.07 10.72
CA ILE A 25 -4.50 5.07 10.61
C ILE A 25 -5.11 4.01 11.53
N ARG A 26 -4.56 2.79 11.51
CA ARG A 26 -5.05 1.71 12.38
C ARG A 26 -4.93 2.07 13.85
N GLN A 27 -3.78 2.62 14.22
CA GLN A 27 -3.54 3.05 15.60
C GLN A 27 -4.54 4.11 16.02
N SER A 28 -4.70 5.14 15.21
CA SER A 28 -5.63 6.24 15.50
C SER A 28 -7.07 5.74 15.56
N TYR A 29 -7.46 4.85 14.67
CA TYR A 29 -8.81 4.30 14.66
C TYR A 29 -9.12 3.53 15.96
N LYS A 30 -8.14 2.76 16.45
CA LYS A 30 -8.31 1.99 17.68
C LYS A 30 -8.41 2.85 18.93
N THR A 31 -7.76 4.02 18.91
CA THR A 31 -7.63 4.85 20.12
C THR A 31 -8.63 6.00 20.19
N THR A 32 -9.21 6.41 19.05
CA THR A 32 -10.14 7.54 19.06
C THR A 32 -11.57 7.11 19.36
N GLY A 33 -12.27 7.94 20.15
CA GLY A 33 -13.71 7.80 20.34
C GLY A 33 -14.54 8.69 19.41
N ASN A 34 -13.88 9.48 18.57
CA ASN A 34 -14.55 10.46 17.71
C ASN A 34 -15.05 9.81 16.43
N LYS A 35 -16.38 9.75 16.25
CA LYS A 35 -17.00 9.11 15.09
C LYS A 35 -16.65 9.79 13.76
N ALA A 36 -16.57 11.13 13.75
CA ALA A 36 -16.22 11.87 12.56
C ALA A 36 -14.80 11.55 12.13
N LEU A 37 -13.87 11.47 13.08
CA LEU A 37 -12.49 11.10 12.80
C LEU A 37 -12.39 9.66 12.29
N LYS A 38 -13.14 8.73 12.89
CA LYS A 38 -13.18 7.34 12.42
C LYS A 38 -13.61 7.26 10.95
N GLY A 39 -14.62 8.03 10.57
CA GLY A 39 -15.08 8.09 9.18
C GLY A 39 -14.00 8.57 8.23
N ARG A 40 -13.26 9.60 8.62
CA ARG A 40 -12.15 10.12 7.81
C ARG A 40 -11.02 9.11 7.70
N LEU A 41 -10.71 8.42 8.77
CA LEU A 41 -9.66 7.39 8.78
C LEU A 41 -10.02 6.22 7.86
N ILE A 42 -11.28 5.81 7.85
CA ILE A 42 -11.76 4.76 6.94
C ILE A 42 -11.61 5.21 5.48
N SER A 43 -12.02 6.44 5.16
CA SER A 43 -11.89 6.98 3.81
C SER A 43 -10.44 7.05 3.37
N GLU A 44 -9.55 7.53 4.23
CA GLU A 44 -8.13 7.62 3.94
C GLU A 44 -7.54 6.23 3.72
N ASN A 45 -7.92 5.26 4.55
CA ASN A 45 -7.47 3.87 4.41
C ASN A 45 -7.87 3.30 3.04
N LYS A 46 -9.10 3.55 2.60
CA LYS A 46 -9.56 3.10 1.28
C LYS A 46 -8.76 3.72 0.14
N ASN A 47 -8.47 5.02 0.25
CA ASN A 47 -7.70 5.72 -0.78
C ASN A 47 -6.27 5.20 -0.87
N ILE A 48 -5.63 4.96 0.26
CA ILE A 48 -4.28 4.40 0.31
C ILE A 48 -4.28 2.98 -0.26
N PHE A 49 -5.24 2.16 0.14
CA PHE A 49 -5.38 0.79 -0.35
C PHE A 49 -5.52 0.77 -1.88
N LYS A 50 -6.33 1.69 -2.42
CA LYS A 50 -6.52 1.83 -3.85
C LYS A 50 -5.20 2.15 -4.55
N ARG A 51 -4.41 3.08 -3.98
CA ARG A 51 -3.11 3.44 -4.54
C ARG A 51 -2.13 2.27 -4.48
N VAL A 52 -2.07 1.54 -3.37
CA VAL A 52 -1.21 0.36 -3.24
C VAL A 52 -1.58 -0.69 -4.30
N ASN A 53 -2.88 -0.87 -4.56
CA ASN A 53 -3.35 -1.80 -5.58
C ASN A 53 -2.89 -1.38 -6.98
N GLU A 54 -2.91 -0.07 -7.27
CA GLU A 54 -2.39 0.46 -8.54
C GLU A 54 -0.89 0.15 -8.68
N ILE A 55 -0.12 0.37 -7.62
CA ILE A 55 1.32 0.09 -7.62
C ILE A 55 1.58 -1.40 -7.78
N TYR A 56 0.77 -2.24 -7.14
CA TYR A 56 0.85 -3.69 -7.31
C TYR A 56 0.70 -4.10 -8.78
N LYS A 57 -0.27 -3.52 -9.48
CA LYS A 57 -0.49 -3.80 -10.90
C LYS A 57 0.71 -3.39 -11.75
N ILE A 58 1.32 -2.25 -11.41
CA ILE A 58 2.55 -1.80 -12.09
C ILE A 58 3.68 -2.81 -11.83
N ALA A 59 3.82 -3.29 -10.61
CA ALA A 59 4.84 -4.28 -10.26
C ALA A 59 4.68 -5.58 -11.03
N VAL A 60 3.44 -6.02 -11.22
CA VAL A 60 3.14 -7.20 -12.03
C VAL A 60 3.62 -7.02 -13.47
N LEU A 61 3.36 -5.84 -14.06
CA LEU A 61 3.80 -5.54 -15.41
C LEU A 61 5.33 -5.50 -15.53
N LEU A 62 6.00 -4.90 -14.55
CA LEU A 62 7.46 -4.84 -14.53
C LEU A 62 8.08 -6.24 -14.45
N ASN A 63 7.51 -7.11 -13.64
CA ASN A 63 7.96 -8.50 -13.54
C ASN A 63 7.78 -9.27 -14.85
N LYS A 64 6.68 -9.04 -15.55
CA LYS A 64 6.41 -9.68 -16.83
C LYS A 64 7.43 -9.32 -17.90
N ASN A 65 7.91 -8.09 -17.86
CA ASN A 65 8.85 -7.60 -18.86
C ASN A 65 10.31 -7.97 -18.56
N ASN A 66 10.54 -8.65 -17.44
CA ASN A 66 11.88 -9.07 -16.99
C ASN A 66 12.88 -7.92 -16.87
N GLU A 67 12.39 -6.70 -16.67
CA GLU A 67 13.23 -5.55 -16.44
C GLU A 67 13.37 -5.36 -14.94
N GLU A 68 14.57 -5.15 -14.46
CA GLU A 68 14.84 -4.89 -13.04
C GLU A 68 14.26 -5.96 -12.11
N ILE A 69 14.58 -7.20 -12.36
CA ILE A 69 13.99 -8.37 -11.69
C ILE A 69 14.01 -8.26 -10.17
N ASN A 70 15.14 -7.81 -9.59
CA ASN A 70 15.28 -7.78 -8.14
C ASN A 70 14.37 -6.76 -7.48
N PHE A 71 14.33 -5.54 -8.02
CA PHE A 71 13.54 -4.46 -7.44
C PHE A 71 12.04 -4.62 -7.71
N SER A 72 11.69 -5.11 -8.90
CA SER A 72 10.28 -5.33 -9.23
C SER A 72 9.69 -6.48 -8.42
N ASN A 73 10.50 -7.52 -8.14
CA ASN A 73 10.07 -8.60 -7.25
C ASN A 73 9.85 -8.09 -5.83
N LEU A 74 10.74 -7.25 -5.34
CA LEU A 74 10.59 -6.66 -4.00
C LEU A 74 9.32 -5.82 -3.93
N LEU A 75 9.10 -4.97 -4.92
CA LEU A 75 7.90 -4.14 -4.99
C LEU A 75 6.63 -4.99 -5.03
N PHE A 76 6.64 -6.05 -5.85
CA PHE A 76 5.53 -6.98 -5.96
C PHE A 76 5.22 -7.64 -4.61
N GLU A 77 6.23 -8.16 -3.93
CA GLU A 77 6.05 -8.85 -2.65
C GLU A 77 5.57 -7.92 -1.56
N ILE A 78 6.12 -6.72 -1.50
CA ILE A 78 5.72 -5.74 -0.48
C ILE A 78 4.26 -5.31 -0.69
N THR A 79 3.87 -4.96 -1.93
CA THR A 79 2.51 -4.54 -2.22
C THR A 79 1.52 -5.67 -1.99
N LYS A 80 1.87 -6.88 -2.39
CA LYS A 80 1.04 -8.06 -2.16
C LYS A 80 0.79 -8.29 -0.67
N ARG A 81 1.83 -8.16 0.15
CA ARG A 81 1.71 -8.30 1.60
C ARG A 81 0.79 -7.23 2.19
N ILE A 82 0.98 -5.98 1.79
CA ILE A 82 0.15 -4.87 2.28
C ILE A 82 -1.31 -5.10 1.93
N LEU A 83 -1.59 -5.51 0.68
CA LEU A 83 -2.96 -5.76 0.24
C LEU A 83 -3.61 -6.91 1.03
N ASN A 84 -2.87 -7.97 1.29
CA ASN A 84 -3.39 -9.10 2.05
C ASN A 84 -3.67 -8.74 3.51
N GLU A 85 -2.74 -8.03 4.15
CA GLU A 85 -2.91 -7.60 5.53
C GLU A 85 -4.07 -6.62 5.68
N ASN A 86 -4.18 -5.66 4.78
CA ASN A 86 -5.22 -4.64 4.85
C ASN A 86 -6.60 -5.17 4.47
N LYS A 87 -6.67 -6.16 3.59
CA LYS A 87 -7.92 -6.81 3.26
C LYS A 87 -8.54 -7.44 4.52
N PHE A 88 -7.71 -8.07 5.34
CA PHE A 88 -8.15 -8.65 6.60
C PHE A 88 -8.57 -7.57 7.59
N GLU A 89 -7.78 -6.51 7.71
CA GLU A 89 -8.06 -5.43 8.66
C GLU A 89 -9.23 -4.54 8.24
N SER A 90 -9.46 -4.37 6.94
CA SER A 90 -10.64 -3.64 6.46
C SER A 90 -11.92 -4.28 6.94
N ASN A 91 -11.94 -5.61 7.05
CA ASN A 91 -13.10 -6.31 7.60
C ASN A 91 -13.32 -5.97 9.07
N LEU A 92 -12.25 -5.73 9.83
CA LEU A 92 -12.34 -5.34 11.23
C LEU A 92 -12.90 -3.93 11.40
N PHE A 93 -12.66 -3.02 10.46
CA PHE A 93 -13.18 -1.66 10.53
C PHE A 93 -14.70 -1.59 10.38
N PHE A 94 -15.30 -2.59 9.79
CA PHE A 94 -16.73 -2.62 9.55
C PHE A 94 -17.49 -3.49 10.58
N LEU A 95 -16.77 -4.06 11.50
CA LEU A 95 -17.36 -4.76 12.62
C LEU A 95 -17.56 -3.81 13.81
#